data_e67dcce11707d2e60e5d6e01ac34ddf8
#
_entry.id   e67dcce11707d2e60e5d6e01ac34ddf8
#
_cell.length_a   1.000
_cell.length_b   1.000
_cell.length_c   1.000
_cell.angle_alpha   90.00
_cell.angle_beta   90.00
_cell.angle_gamma   90.00
#
_symmetry.space_group_name_H-M   'P 1'
#
loop_
_entity.id
_entity.type
_entity.pdbx_description
1 polymer ?
#
loop_
_entity_poly.entity_id
_entity_poly.type
_entity_poly.pdbx_seq_one_letter_code
_entity_poly.pdbx_strand_id
1 'polypeptide(L)'
;MTQKMNNAKTMPLVITSKRVVARSRARRWLGISAQGAFALFLSTSTAAFTTAYIALSIYVKPEPYAVTNSLAELQTMVHDLKQHEFVSRLNAAEQYDIANKIHFVSNLIGDRNKDKSNQVAASIVTESMKAKIDPLFVAAVVKSESTFKTNAVSPKGARGLMQLMPGTARFTEAQLQKPLWRQKDGKIHDIEYNLSLGITYLKHLENAFDGNREHALIAYNWGPNNLKRALKYNAHIPSSTRAYAQKIMRTHERWQGEIKYIAFATPMNE
;
A
#
# COMPACT_ATOMS: atom_id res chain seq x y z
N MET A 1 48.84 51.32 11.82
CA MET A 1 49.08 51.43 10.35
C MET A 1 48.09 50.55 9.64
N THR A 2 47.15 51.24 9.03
CA THR A 2 46.52 51.12 7.71
C THR A 2 45.80 49.80 7.37
N GLN A 3 44.51 49.86 7.53
CA GLN A 3 43.42 49.82 6.54
C GLN A 3 43.70 49.14 5.18
N LYS A 4 42.90 48.16 4.83
CA LYS A 4 42.20 48.15 3.52
C LYS A 4 40.96 47.27 3.55
N MET A 5 39.82 47.93 3.46
CA MET A 5 38.53 47.37 3.05
C MET A 5 38.61 47.02 1.56
N ASN A 6 37.96 45.91 1.16
CA ASN A 6 37.52 45.78 -0.21
C ASN A 6 36.15 45.11 -0.29
N ASN A 7 35.25 45.84 -0.87
CA ASN A 7 33.89 45.59 -1.25
C ASN A 7 33.71 44.29 -2.07
N ALA A 8 32.80 43.43 -1.69
CA ALA A 8 32.17 42.44 -2.58
C ALA A 8 30.78 42.95 -2.96
N LYS A 9 30.64 43.28 -4.24
CA LYS A 9 29.41 43.72 -4.90
C LYS A 9 28.31 42.65 -4.79
N THR A 10 27.20 43.04 -4.23
CA THR A 10 25.90 42.32 -4.37
C THR A 10 25.40 42.50 -5.79
N MET A 11 25.27 41.39 -6.54
CA MET A 11 24.51 41.36 -7.78
C MET A 11 23.04 41.08 -7.46
N PRO A 12 22.10 41.85 -8.03
CA PRO A 12 20.68 41.54 -7.89
C PRO A 12 20.29 40.39 -8.81
N LEU A 13 19.60 39.37 -8.24
CA LEU A 13 18.96 38.32 -9.01
C LEU A 13 17.80 38.90 -9.83
N VAL A 14 18.01 39.02 -11.13
CA VAL A 14 16.95 39.31 -12.10
C VAL A 14 16.13 38.06 -12.32
N ILE A 15 15.02 37.94 -11.62
CA ILE A 15 14.01 36.90 -11.89
C ILE A 15 13.24 37.34 -13.13
N THR A 16 13.58 36.75 -14.27
CA THR A 16 12.92 37.04 -15.54
C THR A 16 11.47 36.50 -15.55
N SER A 17 10.57 37.42 -15.87
CA SER A 17 9.11 37.33 -15.82
C SER A 17 8.40 36.34 -16.77
N LYS A 18 9.08 35.34 -17.31
CA LYS A 18 8.50 34.41 -18.27
C LYS A 18 7.57 33.32 -17.70
N ARG A 19 7.59 33.08 -16.37
CA ARG A 19 6.70 32.06 -15.74
C ARG A 19 5.33 32.60 -15.27
N VAL A 20 5.17 33.90 -15.17
CA VAL A 20 3.88 34.51 -14.72
C VAL A 20 2.88 34.64 -15.87
N VAL A 21 3.35 34.83 -17.12
CA VAL A 21 2.49 35.03 -18.31
C VAL A 21 1.81 33.72 -18.75
N ALA A 22 2.41 32.58 -18.53
CA ALA A 22 1.80 31.28 -18.88
C ALA A 22 0.59 30.92 -17.97
N ARG A 23 0.58 31.36 -16.71
CA ARG A 23 -0.53 31.10 -15.77
C ARG A 23 -1.74 32.00 -16.00
N SER A 24 -1.57 33.17 -16.58
CA SER A 24 -2.69 34.09 -16.85
C SER A 24 -3.46 33.76 -18.13
N ARG A 25 -2.85 33.09 -19.12
CA ARG A 25 -3.53 32.66 -20.35
C ARG A 25 -4.43 31.42 -20.16
N ALA A 26 -4.08 30.52 -19.25
CA ALA A 26 -4.93 29.35 -18.95
C ALA A 26 -6.23 29.73 -18.20
N ARG A 27 -6.25 30.84 -17.44
CA ARG A 27 -7.45 31.32 -16.73
C ARG A 27 -8.46 32.04 -17.61
N ARG A 28 -8.12 32.46 -18.80
CA ARG A 28 -9.05 33.19 -19.71
C ARG A 28 -9.91 32.28 -20.58
N TRP A 29 -9.65 30.97 -20.60
CA TRP A 29 -10.45 30.01 -21.37
C TRP A 29 -11.58 29.32 -20.58
N LEU A 30 -11.58 29.45 -19.26
CA LEU A 30 -12.67 28.99 -18.40
C LEU A 30 -13.45 30.20 -17.88
N GLY A 31 -14.18 30.86 -18.79
CA GLY A 31 -14.99 32.07 -18.51
C GLY A 31 -16.19 31.87 -17.59
N ILE A 32 -16.16 30.89 -16.72
CA ILE A 32 -17.17 30.66 -15.68
C ILE A 32 -16.44 30.63 -14.35
N SER A 33 -16.69 31.64 -13.49
CA SER A 33 -16.20 31.61 -12.10
C SER A 33 -16.84 30.44 -11.37
N ALA A 34 -16.11 29.81 -10.44
CA ALA A 34 -16.62 28.71 -9.63
C ALA A 34 -17.94 29.06 -8.92
N GLN A 35 -18.23 30.37 -8.70
CA GLN A 35 -19.50 30.88 -8.16
C GLN A 35 -20.60 30.86 -9.20
N GLY A 36 -20.35 31.09 -10.50
CA GLY A 36 -21.33 31.02 -11.57
C GLY A 36 -21.77 29.56 -11.86
N ALA A 37 -20.89 28.60 -11.72
CA ALA A 37 -21.23 27.19 -11.83
C ALA A 37 -22.11 26.70 -10.67
N PHE A 38 -21.90 27.22 -9.47
CA PHE A 38 -22.70 26.87 -8.27
C PHE A 38 -24.12 27.47 -8.31
N ALA A 39 -24.32 28.66 -8.90
CA ALA A 39 -25.63 29.30 -9.03
C ALA A 39 -26.54 28.63 -10.08
N LEU A 40 -25.97 28.03 -11.14
CA LEU A 40 -26.70 27.24 -12.12
C LEU A 40 -27.16 25.86 -11.58
N PHE A 41 -26.54 25.37 -10.51
CA PHE A 41 -26.83 24.08 -9.90
C PHE A 41 -28.08 24.07 -9.00
N LEU A 42 -28.54 25.22 -8.53
CA LEU A 42 -29.64 25.32 -7.54
C LEU A 42 -31.03 25.51 -8.15
N SER A 43 -31.19 25.58 -9.46
CA SER A 43 -32.49 25.94 -10.08
C SER A 43 -33.10 24.90 -11.02
N THR A 44 -32.55 23.70 -11.15
CA THR A 44 -33.06 22.74 -12.14
C THR A 44 -33.30 21.34 -11.55
N SER A 45 -34.39 20.72 -11.99
CA SER A 45 -34.96 19.44 -11.59
C SER A 45 -33.95 18.26 -11.67
N THR A 46 -34.27 17.16 -11.00
CA THR A 46 -33.47 15.91 -10.92
C THR A 46 -32.94 15.39 -12.28
N ALA A 47 -33.65 15.69 -13.38
CA ALA A 47 -33.19 15.32 -14.74
C ALA A 47 -31.96 16.12 -15.20
N ALA A 48 -31.77 17.36 -14.76
CA ALA A 48 -30.59 18.16 -15.08
C ALA A 48 -29.34 17.72 -14.27
N PHE A 49 -29.55 17.16 -13.06
CA PHE A 49 -28.47 16.58 -12.26
C PHE A 49 -27.88 15.31 -12.90
N THR A 50 -28.76 14.43 -13.42
CA THR A 50 -28.31 13.23 -14.14
C THR A 50 -27.58 13.59 -15.44
N THR A 51 -28.04 14.56 -16.19
CA THR A 51 -27.40 15.01 -17.44
C THR A 51 -26.06 15.70 -17.17
N ALA A 52 -25.96 16.52 -16.12
CA ALA A 52 -24.69 17.13 -15.71
C ALA A 52 -23.68 16.13 -15.14
N TYR A 53 -24.16 15.12 -14.42
CA TYR A 53 -23.31 14.02 -13.92
C TYR A 53 -22.78 13.16 -15.08
N ILE A 54 -23.63 12.84 -16.05
CA ILE A 54 -23.24 12.12 -17.28
C ILE A 54 -22.27 12.98 -18.12
N ALA A 55 -22.51 14.28 -18.27
CA ALA A 55 -21.61 15.17 -18.97
C ALA A 55 -20.26 15.35 -18.27
N LEU A 56 -20.24 15.41 -16.94
CA LEU A 56 -19.01 15.47 -16.14
C LEU A 56 -18.24 14.14 -16.19
N SER A 57 -18.93 13.00 -16.19
CA SER A 57 -18.31 11.69 -16.35
C SER A 57 -17.77 11.46 -17.78
N ILE A 58 -18.32 12.14 -18.78
CA ILE A 58 -17.78 12.12 -20.16
C ILE A 58 -16.57 13.06 -20.29
N TYR A 59 -16.50 14.14 -19.47
CA TYR A 59 -15.37 15.09 -19.53
C TYR A 59 -14.18 14.69 -18.65
N VAL A 60 -14.40 13.97 -17.57
CA VAL A 60 -13.39 13.27 -16.80
C VAL A 60 -13.31 11.83 -17.33
N LYS A 61 -12.95 11.68 -18.60
CA LYS A 61 -12.56 10.37 -19.12
C LYS A 61 -11.25 9.98 -18.43
N PRO A 62 -11.22 8.98 -17.54
CA PRO A 62 -10.00 8.19 -17.44
C PRO A 62 -9.76 7.66 -18.85
N GLU A 63 -8.56 7.82 -19.36
CA GLU A 63 -8.16 7.33 -20.68
C GLU A 63 -8.72 5.91 -20.85
N PRO A 64 -9.55 5.64 -21.86
CA PRO A 64 -10.20 4.32 -22.04
C PRO A 64 -9.18 3.18 -22.15
N TYR A 65 -7.93 3.49 -22.40
CA TYR A 65 -6.80 2.57 -22.41
C TYR A 65 -6.47 1.95 -21.05
N ALA A 66 -6.64 2.68 -19.95
CA ALA A 66 -6.30 2.18 -18.60
C ALA A 66 -7.33 1.16 -18.09
N VAL A 67 -8.61 1.31 -18.46
CA VAL A 67 -9.69 0.45 -17.95
C VAL A 67 -9.78 -0.87 -18.75
N THR A 68 -9.62 -0.84 -20.06
CA THR A 68 -9.71 -2.04 -20.90
C THR A 68 -8.51 -2.98 -20.72
N ASN A 69 -7.29 -2.42 -20.57
CA ASN A 69 -6.12 -3.24 -20.25
C ASN A 69 -6.19 -3.83 -18.84
N SER A 70 -6.75 -3.10 -17.87
CA SER A 70 -6.91 -3.60 -16.50
C SER A 70 -7.91 -4.77 -16.42
N LEU A 71 -8.98 -4.76 -17.19
CA LEU A 71 -9.97 -5.85 -17.18
C LEU A 71 -9.39 -7.14 -17.78
N ALA A 72 -8.70 -7.06 -18.90
CA ALA A 72 -8.03 -8.22 -19.52
C ALA A 72 -6.91 -8.78 -18.60
N GLU A 73 -6.12 -7.89 -17.97
CA GLU A 73 -5.10 -8.28 -16.99
C GLU A 73 -5.73 -8.96 -15.77
N LEU A 74 -6.84 -8.42 -15.25
CA LEU A 74 -7.56 -9.03 -14.14
C LEU A 74 -8.15 -10.40 -14.50
N GLN A 75 -8.69 -10.56 -15.71
CA GLN A 75 -9.21 -11.85 -16.19
C GLN A 75 -8.09 -12.89 -16.30
N THR A 76 -6.91 -12.50 -16.80
CA THR A 76 -5.73 -13.36 -16.85
C THR A 76 -5.28 -13.73 -15.43
N MET A 77 -5.20 -12.76 -14.52
CA MET A 77 -4.85 -13.02 -13.12
C MET A 77 -5.86 -13.96 -12.43
N VAL A 78 -7.16 -13.80 -12.68
CA VAL A 78 -8.19 -14.72 -12.15
C VAL A 78 -8.00 -16.11 -12.74
N HIS A 79 -7.66 -16.24 -14.03
CA HIS A 79 -7.38 -17.53 -14.65
C HIS A 79 -6.18 -18.22 -14.00
N ASP A 80 -5.07 -17.50 -13.83
CA ASP A 80 -3.85 -18.04 -13.20
C ASP A 80 -4.08 -18.39 -11.72
N LEU A 81 -4.86 -17.57 -11.02
CA LEU A 81 -5.20 -17.80 -9.62
C LEU A 81 -6.09 -19.04 -9.42
N LYS A 82 -6.92 -19.41 -10.40
CA LYS A 82 -7.76 -20.64 -10.34
C LYS A 82 -6.91 -21.91 -10.28
N GLN A 83 -5.65 -21.86 -10.67
CA GLN A 83 -4.70 -22.96 -10.50
C GLN A 83 -4.34 -23.20 -9.02
N HIS A 84 -4.57 -22.21 -8.14
CA HIS A 84 -4.37 -22.39 -6.70
C HIS A 84 -5.61 -23.00 -6.06
N GLU A 85 -5.48 -24.17 -5.48
CA GLU A 85 -6.57 -24.93 -4.83
C GLU A 85 -7.42 -24.07 -3.86
N PHE A 86 -6.79 -23.12 -3.15
CA PHE A 86 -7.50 -22.20 -2.27
C PHE A 86 -8.46 -21.27 -3.04
N VAL A 87 -8.03 -20.71 -4.16
CA VAL A 87 -8.81 -19.72 -4.92
C VAL A 87 -9.89 -20.40 -5.75
N SER A 88 -9.66 -21.62 -6.22
CA SER A 88 -10.66 -22.38 -6.99
C SER A 88 -11.93 -22.72 -6.18
N ARG A 89 -11.85 -22.71 -4.85
CA ARG A 89 -12.98 -22.94 -3.95
C ARG A 89 -13.81 -21.70 -3.65
N LEU A 90 -13.37 -20.52 -4.09
CA LEU A 90 -14.05 -19.24 -3.87
C LEU A 90 -15.07 -18.96 -4.96
N ASN A 91 -16.11 -18.21 -4.63
CA ASN A 91 -17.08 -17.75 -5.62
C ASN A 91 -16.47 -16.65 -6.54
N ALA A 92 -17.17 -16.33 -7.64
CA ALA A 92 -16.66 -15.39 -8.65
C ALA A 92 -16.39 -13.99 -8.08
N ALA A 93 -17.23 -13.48 -7.17
CA ALA A 93 -17.06 -12.18 -6.55
C ALA A 93 -15.81 -12.12 -5.66
N GLU A 94 -15.55 -13.18 -4.89
CA GLU A 94 -14.35 -13.31 -4.07
C GLU A 94 -13.08 -13.42 -4.92
N GLN A 95 -13.13 -14.18 -6.03
CA GLN A 95 -12.02 -14.28 -6.98
C GLN A 95 -11.71 -12.91 -7.60
N TYR A 96 -12.74 -12.14 -7.95
CA TYR A 96 -12.58 -10.80 -8.49
C TYR A 96 -11.99 -9.81 -7.46
N ASP A 97 -12.46 -9.86 -6.21
CA ASP A 97 -11.90 -9.06 -5.11
C ASP A 97 -10.42 -9.36 -4.87
N ILE A 98 -10.03 -10.64 -4.92
CA ILE A 98 -8.63 -11.06 -4.82
C ILE A 98 -7.81 -10.49 -5.98
N ALA A 99 -8.29 -10.62 -7.22
CA ALA A 99 -7.59 -10.11 -8.39
C ALA A 99 -7.38 -8.58 -8.31
N ASN A 100 -8.41 -7.85 -7.88
CA ASN A 100 -8.31 -6.40 -7.66
C ASN A 100 -7.25 -6.06 -6.59
N LYS A 101 -7.21 -6.80 -5.49
CA LYS A 101 -6.19 -6.58 -4.44
C LYS A 101 -4.79 -6.90 -4.94
N ILE A 102 -4.62 -7.97 -5.72
CA ILE A 102 -3.33 -8.32 -6.33
C ILE A 102 -2.88 -7.22 -7.29
N HIS A 103 -3.77 -6.80 -8.19
CA HIS A 103 -3.47 -5.71 -9.13
C HIS A 103 -3.07 -4.43 -8.40
N PHE A 104 -3.84 -4.04 -7.38
CA PHE A 104 -3.54 -2.87 -6.56
C PHE A 104 -2.16 -2.97 -5.90
N VAL A 105 -1.86 -4.09 -5.24
CA VAL A 105 -0.57 -4.30 -4.57
C VAL A 105 0.58 -4.37 -5.58
N SER A 106 0.38 -5.00 -6.74
CA SER A 106 1.39 -5.06 -7.81
C SER A 106 1.76 -3.65 -8.31
N ASN A 107 0.77 -2.77 -8.49
CA ASN A 107 1.01 -1.37 -8.87
C ASN A 107 1.79 -0.60 -7.79
N LEU A 108 1.55 -0.88 -6.51
CA LEU A 108 2.34 -0.30 -5.40
C LEU A 108 3.81 -0.74 -5.40
N ILE A 109 4.10 -1.94 -5.89
CA ILE A 109 5.47 -2.47 -6.02
C ILE A 109 6.19 -1.80 -7.19
N GLY A 110 5.46 -1.54 -8.29
CA GLY A 110 5.96 -0.87 -9.50
C GLY A 110 6.51 -1.81 -10.57
N ASP A 111 6.77 -1.27 -11.76
CA ASP A 111 6.93 -2.03 -13.01
C ASP A 111 8.36 -2.51 -13.34
N ARG A 112 9.34 -2.33 -12.48
CA ARG A 112 10.74 -2.72 -12.82
C ARG A 112 10.90 -4.20 -13.24
N ASN A 113 10.04 -5.05 -12.75
CA ASN A 113 9.88 -6.44 -13.17
C ASN A 113 8.45 -6.85 -12.85
N LYS A 114 7.54 -6.72 -13.83
CA LYS A 114 6.09 -6.91 -13.65
C LYS A 114 5.76 -8.33 -13.16
N ASP A 115 6.41 -9.36 -13.69
CA ASP A 115 6.19 -10.75 -13.28
C ASP A 115 6.51 -10.95 -11.80
N LYS A 116 7.64 -10.42 -11.35
CA LYS A 116 8.05 -10.49 -9.95
C LYS A 116 7.13 -9.67 -9.04
N SER A 117 6.68 -8.50 -9.50
CA SER A 117 5.73 -7.66 -8.76
C SER A 117 4.39 -8.37 -8.60
N ASN A 118 3.88 -9.01 -9.66
CA ASN A 118 2.68 -9.82 -9.63
C ASN A 118 2.83 -11.03 -8.70
N GLN A 119 3.95 -11.74 -8.76
CA GLN A 119 4.23 -12.86 -7.86
C GLN A 119 4.23 -12.45 -6.39
N VAL A 120 4.92 -11.35 -6.03
CA VAL A 120 4.95 -10.83 -4.66
C VAL A 120 3.55 -10.41 -4.22
N ALA A 121 2.81 -9.68 -5.08
CA ALA A 121 1.45 -9.23 -4.78
C ALA A 121 0.50 -10.41 -4.58
N ALA A 122 0.52 -11.40 -5.47
CA ALA A 122 -0.29 -12.61 -5.37
C ALA A 122 0.00 -13.37 -4.07
N SER A 123 1.28 -13.56 -3.73
CA SER A 123 1.68 -14.24 -2.50
C SER A 123 1.25 -13.46 -1.25
N ILE A 124 1.38 -12.11 -1.23
CA ILE A 124 0.89 -11.29 -0.12
C ILE A 124 -0.61 -11.51 0.07
N VAL A 125 -1.40 -11.40 -1.00
CA VAL A 125 -2.86 -11.48 -0.91
C VAL A 125 -3.29 -12.90 -0.50
N THR A 126 -2.79 -13.93 -1.16
CA THR A 126 -3.20 -15.32 -0.90
C THR A 126 -2.79 -15.81 0.50
N GLU A 127 -1.56 -15.54 0.93
CA GLU A 127 -1.12 -15.93 2.29
C GLU A 127 -1.85 -15.15 3.38
N SER A 128 -2.16 -13.87 3.15
CA SER A 128 -2.96 -13.07 4.09
C SER A 128 -4.37 -13.62 4.25
N MET A 129 -5.02 -14.01 3.15
CA MET A 129 -6.36 -14.58 3.18
C MET A 129 -6.40 -15.95 3.86
N LYS A 130 -5.42 -16.83 3.61
CA LYS A 130 -5.27 -18.10 4.33
C LYS A 130 -5.17 -17.88 5.85
N ALA A 131 -4.46 -16.86 6.27
CA ALA A 131 -4.29 -16.51 7.68
C ALA A 131 -5.44 -15.67 8.26
N LYS A 132 -6.45 -15.32 7.45
CA LYS A 132 -7.59 -14.46 7.83
C LYS A 132 -7.12 -13.11 8.40
N ILE A 133 -6.15 -12.48 7.71
CA ILE A 133 -5.66 -11.14 7.99
C ILE A 133 -5.85 -10.28 6.73
N ASP A 134 -6.09 -8.98 6.91
CA ASP A 134 -6.30 -8.06 5.78
C ASP A 134 -5.05 -7.98 4.87
N PRO A 135 -5.15 -8.31 3.58
CA PRO A 135 -4.02 -8.27 2.65
C PRO A 135 -3.37 -6.90 2.51
N LEU A 136 -4.16 -5.80 2.57
CA LEU A 136 -3.61 -4.45 2.50
C LEU A 136 -2.85 -4.06 3.76
N PHE A 137 -3.27 -4.60 4.91
CA PHE A 137 -2.52 -4.44 6.15
C PHE A 137 -1.16 -5.13 6.08
N VAL A 138 -1.13 -6.38 5.60
CA VAL A 138 0.14 -7.11 5.39
C VAL A 138 1.02 -6.40 4.36
N ALA A 139 0.45 -5.93 3.24
CA ALA A 139 1.20 -5.16 2.24
C ALA A 139 1.83 -3.89 2.84
N ALA A 140 1.12 -3.19 3.75
CA ALA A 140 1.65 -2.02 4.44
C ALA A 140 2.83 -2.37 5.37
N VAL A 141 2.77 -3.53 6.05
CA VAL A 141 3.91 -4.07 6.82
C VAL A 141 5.09 -4.36 5.89
N VAL A 142 4.89 -5.12 4.82
CA VAL A 142 5.94 -5.47 3.85
C VAL A 142 6.58 -4.21 3.24
N LYS A 143 5.77 -3.20 2.90
CA LYS A 143 6.30 -1.91 2.42
C LYS A 143 7.18 -1.23 3.46
N SER A 144 6.79 -1.27 4.71
CA SER A 144 7.57 -0.66 5.81
C SER A 144 8.87 -1.41 6.10
N GLU A 145 8.84 -2.74 6.03
CA GLU A 145 9.97 -3.60 6.36
C GLU A 145 11.04 -3.65 5.26
N SER A 146 10.64 -3.91 4.04
CA SER A 146 11.58 -4.18 2.94
C SER A 146 11.40 -3.27 1.72
N THR A 147 10.35 -2.46 1.68
CA THR A 147 9.91 -1.79 0.44
C THR A 147 9.73 -2.81 -0.69
N PHE A 148 9.13 -3.96 -0.36
CA PHE A 148 8.89 -5.11 -1.25
C PHE A 148 10.16 -5.78 -1.83
N LYS A 149 11.33 -5.55 -1.22
CA LYS A 149 12.58 -6.19 -1.66
C LYS A 149 12.69 -7.60 -1.09
N THR A 150 12.61 -8.61 -1.94
CA THR A 150 12.68 -10.03 -1.54
C THR A 150 13.99 -10.40 -0.87
N ASN A 151 15.10 -9.80 -1.30
CA ASN A 151 16.45 -10.09 -0.79
C ASN A 151 16.93 -9.06 0.25
N ALA A 152 16.02 -8.34 0.90
CA ALA A 152 16.39 -7.35 1.90
C ALA A 152 17.08 -8.01 3.10
N VAL A 153 18.19 -7.42 3.53
CA VAL A 153 18.91 -7.82 4.75
C VAL A 153 19.21 -6.57 5.56
N SER A 154 18.80 -6.56 6.83
CA SER A 154 19.08 -5.43 7.72
C SER A 154 20.47 -5.61 8.39
N PRO A 155 21.07 -4.53 8.91
CA PRO A 155 22.31 -4.61 9.69
C PRO A 155 22.20 -5.53 10.92
N LYS A 156 20.99 -5.74 11.44
CA LYS A 156 20.72 -6.63 12.57
C LYS A 156 20.46 -8.09 12.15
N GLY A 157 20.52 -8.39 10.86
CA GLY A 157 20.30 -9.74 10.33
C GLY A 157 18.85 -10.12 10.07
N ALA A 158 17.91 -9.18 10.09
CA ALA A 158 16.53 -9.42 9.63
C ALA A 158 16.51 -9.61 8.12
N ARG A 159 15.66 -10.52 7.60
CA ARG A 159 15.72 -10.98 6.21
C ARG A 159 14.37 -11.04 5.51
N GLY A 160 14.39 -10.77 4.20
CA GLY A 160 13.27 -10.95 3.28
C GLY A 160 12.21 -9.87 3.34
N LEU A 161 11.06 -10.14 2.72
CA LEU A 161 9.94 -9.21 2.58
C LEU A 161 9.43 -8.66 3.90
N MET A 162 9.30 -9.53 4.91
CA MET A 162 8.79 -9.20 6.23
C MET A 162 9.88 -9.03 7.29
N GLN A 163 11.16 -8.92 6.89
CA GLN A 163 12.32 -8.66 7.76
C GLN A 163 12.34 -9.54 9.02
N LEU A 164 12.25 -10.84 8.81
CA LEU A 164 12.24 -11.80 9.93
C LEU A 164 13.66 -12.01 10.50
N MET A 165 13.75 -11.88 11.82
CA MET A 165 14.94 -12.32 12.54
C MET A 165 15.02 -13.86 12.54
N PRO A 166 16.21 -14.46 12.45
CA PRO A 166 16.36 -15.93 12.45
C PRO A 166 15.68 -16.63 13.63
N GLY A 167 15.69 -16.01 14.81
CA GLY A 167 15.00 -16.52 15.99
C GLY A 167 13.48 -16.51 15.84
N THR A 168 12.92 -15.44 15.28
CA THR A 168 11.50 -15.32 14.99
C THR A 168 11.05 -16.33 13.94
N ALA A 169 11.84 -16.50 12.88
CA ALA A 169 11.56 -17.48 11.84
C ALA A 169 11.45 -18.91 12.45
N ARG A 170 12.42 -19.34 13.23
CA ARG A 170 12.40 -20.64 13.92
C ARG A 170 11.20 -20.81 14.85
N PHE A 171 10.88 -19.76 15.64
CA PHE A 171 9.71 -19.77 16.52
C PHE A 171 8.42 -19.98 15.71
N THR A 172 8.26 -19.26 14.62
CA THR A 172 7.03 -19.31 13.80
C THR A 172 6.90 -20.64 13.05
N GLU A 173 8.02 -21.22 12.59
CA GLU A 173 8.01 -22.56 11.98
C GLU A 173 7.48 -23.62 12.91
N ALA A 174 7.92 -23.59 14.18
CA ALA A 174 7.44 -24.50 15.18
C ALA A 174 5.92 -24.39 15.38
N GLN A 175 5.35 -23.19 15.22
CA GLN A 175 3.89 -22.95 15.28
C GLN A 175 3.14 -23.54 14.08
N LEU A 176 3.73 -23.51 12.91
CA LEU A 176 3.08 -24.02 11.68
C LEU A 176 3.04 -25.57 11.62
N GLN A 177 3.68 -26.28 12.55
CA GLN A 177 3.79 -27.75 12.56
C GLN A 177 4.25 -28.35 11.21
N LYS A 178 4.76 -27.52 10.30
CA LYS A 178 5.31 -27.90 9.02
C LYS A 178 6.81 -27.71 9.08
N PRO A 179 7.63 -28.76 9.11
CA PRO A 179 9.08 -28.61 9.06
C PRO A 179 9.53 -28.18 7.66
N LEU A 180 9.17 -26.95 7.26
CA LEU A 180 9.64 -26.33 6.02
C LEU A 180 11.14 -25.99 6.08
N TRP A 181 11.66 -25.96 7.29
CA TRP A 181 13.01 -25.53 7.68
C TRP A 181 14.14 -26.54 7.42
N ARG A 182 13.86 -27.82 7.25
CA ARG A 182 14.95 -28.81 7.03
C ARG A 182 15.77 -28.62 5.75
N GLN A 183 15.50 -27.57 4.98
CA GLN A 183 16.23 -27.24 3.78
C GLN A 183 16.88 -25.85 3.90
N LYS A 184 18.18 -25.83 4.25
CA LYS A 184 19.20 -24.75 4.10
C LYS A 184 18.76 -23.27 4.22
N ASP A 185 19.58 -22.46 4.87
CA ASP A 185 19.48 -21.00 5.10
C ASP A 185 19.07 -20.10 3.92
N GLY A 186 18.96 -20.61 2.70
CA GLY A 186 18.55 -19.88 1.50
C GLY A 186 17.06 -19.59 1.39
N LYS A 187 16.18 -20.34 2.06
CA LYS A 187 14.73 -20.21 1.89
C LYS A 187 14.11 -18.99 2.56
N ILE A 188 14.76 -18.34 3.51
CA ILE A 188 14.24 -17.15 4.17
C ILE A 188 13.99 -15.97 3.19
N HIS A 189 14.60 -16.00 2.01
CA HIS A 189 14.39 -15.04 0.93
C HIS A 189 13.37 -15.52 -0.11
N ASP A 190 12.88 -16.76 0.01
CA ASP A 190 11.74 -17.24 -0.78
C ASP A 190 10.49 -16.44 -0.42
N ILE A 191 9.73 -16.03 -1.46
CA ILE A 191 8.62 -15.12 -1.31
C ILE A 191 7.53 -15.71 -0.42
N GLU A 192 7.06 -16.90 -0.77
CA GLU A 192 5.94 -17.55 -0.08
C GLU A 192 6.33 -17.95 1.33
N TYR A 193 7.54 -18.50 1.49
CA TYR A 193 8.04 -18.90 2.79
C TYR A 193 8.20 -17.73 3.75
N ASN A 194 8.81 -16.63 3.32
CA ASN A 194 8.99 -15.45 4.15
C ASN A 194 7.65 -14.83 4.56
N LEU A 195 6.70 -14.73 3.60
CA LEU A 195 5.37 -14.21 3.87
C LEU A 195 4.58 -15.12 4.81
N SER A 196 4.56 -16.42 4.57
CA SER A 196 3.87 -17.39 5.43
C SER A 196 4.34 -17.30 6.89
N LEU A 197 5.66 -17.26 7.11
CA LEU A 197 6.22 -17.09 8.46
C LEU A 197 5.87 -15.73 9.07
N GLY A 198 6.09 -14.64 8.32
CA GLY A 198 5.88 -13.29 8.82
C GLY A 198 4.41 -13.00 9.13
N ILE A 199 3.49 -13.46 8.29
CA ILE A 199 2.04 -13.31 8.49
C ILE A 199 1.59 -14.14 9.70
N THR A 200 2.08 -15.37 9.83
CA THR A 200 1.79 -16.21 11.00
C THR A 200 2.28 -15.55 12.29
N TYR A 201 3.48 -14.98 12.26
CA TYR A 201 3.99 -14.25 13.42
C TYR A 201 3.17 -12.99 13.73
N LEU A 202 2.80 -12.22 12.71
CA LEU A 202 1.95 -11.05 12.88
C LEU A 202 0.59 -11.42 13.49
N LYS A 203 -0.02 -12.51 13.01
CA LYS A 203 -1.28 -13.05 13.54
C LYS A 203 -1.14 -13.53 14.98
N HIS A 204 -0.03 -14.20 15.30
CA HIS A 204 0.28 -14.58 16.67
C HIS A 204 0.35 -13.35 17.59
N LEU A 205 0.97 -12.26 17.14
CA LEU A 205 1.04 -11.01 17.90
C LEU A 205 -0.34 -10.33 18.02
N GLU A 206 -1.16 -10.28 16.97
CA GLU A 206 -2.55 -9.79 17.09
C GLU A 206 -3.29 -10.53 18.21
N ASN A 207 -3.23 -11.86 18.20
CA ASN A 207 -3.89 -12.68 19.22
C ASN A 207 -3.29 -12.46 20.62
N ALA A 208 -1.97 -12.30 20.73
CA ALA A 208 -1.28 -12.09 22.00
C ALA A 208 -1.56 -10.70 22.64
N PHE A 209 -2.13 -9.78 21.87
CA PHE A 209 -2.52 -8.43 22.30
C PHE A 209 -4.01 -8.14 22.03
N ASP A 210 -4.87 -9.15 22.18
CA ASP A 210 -6.35 -9.04 22.16
C ASP A 210 -6.90 -8.38 20.88
N GLY A 211 -6.28 -8.64 19.74
CA GLY A 211 -6.65 -8.07 18.44
C GLY A 211 -6.21 -6.62 18.24
N ASN A 212 -5.47 -6.03 19.16
CA ASN A 212 -4.97 -4.66 19.03
C ASN A 212 -3.81 -4.62 18.03
N ARG A 213 -4.12 -4.16 16.80
CA ARG A 213 -3.16 -4.07 15.70
C ARG A 213 -1.98 -3.14 15.97
N GLU A 214 -2.21 -2.02 16.66
CA GLU A 214 -1.13 -1.11 17.01
C GLU A 214 -0.16 -1.78 17.97
N HIS A 215 -0.65 -2.47 19.00
CA HIS A 215 0.19 -3.26 19.90
C HIS A 215 0.90 -4.40 19.19
N ALA A 216 0.24 -5.09 18.26
CA ALA A 216 0.87 -6.14 17.45
C ALA A 216 2.05 -5.58 16.62
N LEU A 217 1.89 -4.41 16.00
CA LEU A 217 2.96 -3.75 15.24
C LEU A 217 4.09 -3.27 16.14
N ILE A 218 3.77 -2.71 17.31
CA ILE A 218 4.78 -2.33 18.30
C ILE A 218 5.56 -3.57 18.74
N ALA A 219 4.87 -4.67 19.03
CA ALA A 219 5.49 -5.95 19.41
C ALA A 219 6.33 -6.55 18.29
N TYR A 220 5.89 -6.42 17.04
CA TYR A 220 6.63 -6.86 15.86
C TYR A 220 7.98 -6.15 15.75
N ASN A 221 7.99 -4.84 15.91
CA ASN A 221 9.19 -4.00 15.78
C ASN A 221 10.10 -4.05 17.02
N TRP A 222 9.54 -4.01 18.21
CA TRP A 222 10.28 -3.86 19.48
C TRP A 222 10.42 -5.16 20.26
N GLY A 223 9.62 -6.14 19.92
CA GLY A 223 9.55 -7.43 20.62
C GLY A 223 8.39 -7.50 21.63
N PRO A 224 7.67 -8.64 21.66
CA PRO A 224 6.47 -8.79 22.48
C PRO A 224 6.74 -8.68 23.99
N ASN A 225 7.88 -9.17 24.46
CA ASN A 225 8.24 -9.11 25.88
C ASN A 225 8.50 -7.68 26.36
N ASN A 226 9.09 -6.84 25.50
CA ASN A 226 9.30 -5.43 25.81
C ASN A 226 7.97 -4.70 25.94
N LEU A 227 7.04 -4.93 24.99
CA LEU A 227 5.72 -4.33 25.05
C LEU A 227 4.91 -4.83 26.25
N LYS A 228 4.86 -6.14 26.52
CA LYS A 228 4.18 -6.70 27.70
C LYS A 228 4.69 -6.07 28.99
N ARG A 229 6.01 -5.90 29.12
CA ARG A 229 6.61 -5.25 30.27
C ARG A 229 6.23 -3.77 30.37
N ALA A 230 6.26 -3.05 29.24
CA ALA A 230 5.88 -1.64 29.20
C ALA A 230 4.40 -1.44 29.59
N LEU A 231 3.50 -2.26 29.08
CA LEU A 231 2.08 -2.20 29.43
C LEU A 231 1.83 -2.54 30.91
N LYS A 232 2.52 -3.58 31.42
CA LYS A 232 2.36 -4.01 32.82
C LYS A 232 2.80 -2.94 33.80
N TYR A 233 3.87 -2.22 33.53
CA TYR A 233 4.48 -1.25 34.47
C TYR A 233 4.26 0.20 34.04
N ASN A 234 3.36 0.45 33.08
CA ASN A 234 3.11 1.78 32.50
C ASN A 234 4.41 2.50 32.09
N ALA A 235 5.35 1.72 31.52
CA ALA A 235 6.66 2.22 31.12
C ALA A 235 6.63 2.83 29.72
N HIS A 236 7.61 3.67 29.42
CA HIS A 236 7.73 4.35 28.14
C HIS A 236 7.95 3.38 26.98
N ILE A 237 7.12 3.49 25.94
CA ILE A 237 7.33 2.83 24.63
C ILE A 237 8.11 3.81 23.75
N PRO A 238 9.24 3.41 23.11
CA PRO A 238 10.03 4.28 22.29
C PRO A 238 9.21 4.99 21.20
N SER A 239 9.43 6.29 21.02
CA SER A 239 8.70 7.10 20.02
C SER A 239 8.88 6.58 18.60
N SER A 240 10.08 6.09 18.26
CA SER A 240 10.36 5.47 16.95
C SER A 240 9.51 4.24 16.67
N THR A 241 9.27 3.40 17.70
CA THR A 241 8.43 2.21 17.61
C THR A 241 6.95 2.57 17.44
N ARG A 242 6.47 3.58 18.18
CA ARG A 242 5.10 4.11 17.95
C ARG A 242 4.94 4.71 16.58
N ALA A 243 5.90 5.49 16.11
CA ALA A 243 5.90 6.08 14.77
C ALA A 243 5.89 5.00 13.66
N TYR A 244 6.61 3.88 13.86
CA TYR A 244 6.55 2.71 12.97
C TYR A 244 5.12 2.17 12.87
N ALA A 245 4.47 1.87 14.00
CA ALA A 245 3.12 1.33 14.02
C ALA A 245 2.12 2.31 13.36
N GLN A 246 2.15 3.59 13.75
CA GLN A 246 1.28 4.62 13.19
C GLN A 246 1.48 4.82 11.68
N LYS A 247 2.71 4.73 11.18
CA LYS A 247 2.99 4.82 9.75
C LYS A 247 2.30 3.69 8.97
N ILE A 248 2.36 2.47 9.49
CA ILE A 248 1.73 1.29 8.86
C ILE A 248 0.21 1.44 8.89
N MET A 249 -0.36 1.79 10.04
CA MET A 249 -1.81 1.99 10.20
C MET A 249 -2.34 3.05 9.22
N ARG A 250 -1.73 4.23 9.15
CA ARG A 250 -2.09 5.28 8.19
C ARG A 250 -1.94 4.83 6.73
N THR A 251 -0.92 4.04 6.43
CA THR A 251 -0.72 3.51 5.07
C THR A 251 -1.84 2.54 4.71
N HIS A 252 -2.21 1.66 5.63
CA HIS A 252 -3.31 0.71 5.47
C HIS A 252 -4.65 1.42 5.26
N GLU A 253 -5.01 2.38 6.13
CA GLU A 253 -6.25 3.17 6.03
C GLU A 253 -6.34 3.90 4.68
N ARG A 254 -5.26 4.53 4.24
CA ARG A 254 -5.21 5.19 2.95
C ARG A 254 -5.47 4.20 1.80
N TRP A 255 -4.82 3.06 1.79
CA TRP A 255 -5.00 2.05 0.73
C TRP A 255 -6.39 1.41 0.74
N GLN A 256 -6.99 1.23 1.91
CA GLN A 256 -8.39 0.81 1.99
C GLN A 256 -9.34 1.84 1.35
N GLY A 257 -9.07 3.12 1.49
CA GLY A 257 -9.81 4.18 0.81
C GLY A 257 -9.60 4.16 -0.71
N GLU A 258 -8.35 4.03 -1.15
CA GLU A 258 -7.99 4.01 -2.58
C GLU A 258 -8.63 2.81 -3.32
N ILE A 259 -8.57 1.60 -2.75
CA ILE A 259 -9.14 0.41 -3.40
C ILE A 259 -10.67 0.44 -3.45
N LYS A 260 -11.34 0.99 -2.43
CA LYS A 260 -12.79 1.21 -2.45
C LYS A 260 -13.19 2.16 -3.58
N TYR A 261 -12.44 3.24 -3.78
CA TYR A 261 -12.70 4.19 -4.86
C TYR A 261 -12.59 3.50 -6.23
N ILE A 262 -11.58 2.66 -6.44
CA ILE A 262 -11.40 1.89 -7.68
C ILE A 262 -12.58 0.95 -7.92
N ALA A 263 -13.03 0.24 -6.89
CA ALA A 263 -14.18 -0.68 -7.00
C ALA A 263 -15.50 0.05 -7.37
N PHE A 264 -15.70 1.27 -6.89
CA PHE A 264 -16.87 2.09 -7.26
C PHE A 264 -16.76 2.69 -8.67
N ALA A 265 -15.54 2.97 -9.14
CA ALA A 265 -15.31 3.58 -10.45
C ALA A 265 -15.38 2.56 -11.62
N THR A 266 -15.39 1.26 -11.31
CA THR A 266 -15.51 0.19 -12.32
C THR A 266 -16.90 -0.44 -12.23
N PRO A 267 -17.90 0.03 -13.04
CA PRO A 267 -19.21 -0.61 -13.05
C PRO A 267 -19.05 -2.06 -13.54
N MET A 268 -19.54 -3.01 -12.76
CA MET A 268 -19.77 -4.37 -13.26
C MET A 268 -20.86 -4.25 -14.33
N ASN A 269 -20.49 -4.39 -15.59
CA ASN A 269 -21.47 -4.59 -16.67
C ASN A 269 -22.04 -5.99 -16.45
N GLU A 270 -23.30 -6.06 -16.05
CA GLU A 270 -24.15 -7.25 -16.09
C GLU A 270 -24.35 -7.73 -17.52
#